data_10852ca934e7dec24dd3d020d5667487
#
_entry.id   10852ca934e7dec24dd3d020d5667487
#
_cell.length_a   1.000
_cell.length_b   1.000
_cell.length_c   1.000
_cell.angle_alpha   90.00
_cell.angle_beta   90.00
_cell.angle_gamma   90.00
#
_symmetry.space_group_name_H-M   'P 1'
#
loop_
_entity.id
_entity.type
_entity.pdbx_description
1 polymer ?
#
loop_
_entity_poly.entity_id
_entity_poly.type
_entity_poly.pdbx_seq_one_letter_code
_entity_poly.pdbx_strand_id
1 'polypeptide(L)'
;MPLEDTADPASAEALAEKAWLAGDERALRAAWDQFGKLVFTYCARQLSDRDAASDCTQETFVSAWRSRERVDPAKGSLASWLLGIARYRVLDVYRATAKLPTPSSDPDLGEEPRADQAAAVADRLLVAHALDQLPERARRVVELAFYSELSQSEIAERLDLPLGTVKSDMRRA
;
A
#
# COMPACT_ATOMS: atom_id res chain seq x y z
N MET A 1 5.27 12.76 -33.03
CA MET A 1 4.52 12.36 -31.83
C MET A 1 5.56 11.88 -30.83
N PRO A 2 5.87 12.62 -29.75
CA PRO A 2 6.71 12.10 -28.67
C PRO A 2 5.92 11.03 -27.91
N LEU A 3 6.55 9.90 -27.74
CA LEU A 3 6.10 8.83 -26.84
C LEU A 3 6.03 9.43 -25.44
N GLU A 4 4.85 9.48 -24.85
CA GLU A 4 4.68 9.76 -23.43
C GLU A 4 5.52 8.74 -22.67
N ASP A 5 6.53 9.27 -21.99
CA ASP A 5 7.37 8.57 -21.03
C ASP A 5 6.47 8.19 -19.83
N THR A 6 5.77 7.06 -19.97
CA THR A 6 5.09 6.44 -18.86
C THR A 6 6.16 5.93 -17.91
N ALA A 7 6.59 6.79 -17.00
CA ALA A 7 7.50 6.43 -15.91
C ALA A 7 6.98 5.11 -15.29
N ASP A 8 7.86 4.12 -15.25
CA ASP A 8 7.60 2.83 -14.62
C ASP A 8 7.08 3.08 -13.19
N PRO A 9 5.85 2.65 -12.85
CA PRO A 9 5.25 2.93 -11.57
C PRO A 9 6.12 2.47 -10.38
N ALA A 10 6.84 1.36 -10.51
CA ALA A 10 7.80 0.90 -9.50
C ALA A 10 8.96 1.90 -9.32
N SER A 11 9.37 2.60 -10.38
CA SER A 11 10.36 3.68 -10.33
C SER A 11 9.81 4.92 -9.61
N ALA A 12 8.52 5.25 -9.79
CA ALA A 12 7.89 6.39 -9.11
C ALA A 12 7.75 6.14 -7.60
N GLU A 13 7.40 4.92 -7.20
CA GLU A 13 7.32 4.52 -5.78
C GLU A 13 8.70 4.62 -5.11
N ALA A 14 9.74 4.05 -5.72
CA ALA A 14 11.10 4.11 -5.21
C ALA A 14 11.64 5.55 -5.10
N LEU A 15 11.28 6.42 -6.05
CA LEU A 15 11.63 7.83 -6.01
C LEU A 15 10.91 8.58 -4.87
N ALA A 16 9.63 8.31 -4.66
CA ALA A 16 8.85 8.88 -3.57
C ALA A 16 9.43 8.45 -2.21
N GLU A 17 9.76 7.17 -2.05
CA GLU A 17 10.37 6.64 -0.83
C GLU A 17 11.76 7.26 -0.58
N LYS A 18 12.60 7.36 -1.59
CA LYS A 18 13.91 8.00 -1.48
C LYS A 18 13.81 9.48 -1.08
N ALA A 19 12.88 10.22 -1.70
CA ALA A 19 12.63 11.62 -1.35
C ALA A 19 12.11 11.76 0.09
N TRP A 20 11.25 10.84 0.53
CA TRP A 20 10.72 10.79 1.89
C TRP A 20 11.82 10.62 2.92
N LEU A 21 12.71 9.66 2.71
CA LEU A 21 13.86 9.40 3.59
C LEU A 21 14.87 10.57 3.63
N ALA A 22 15.00 11.29 2.52
CA ALA A 22 15.84 12.49 2.46
C ALA A 22 15.23 13.70 3.20
N GLY A 23 13.93 13.65 3.56
CA GLY A 23 13.25 14.75 4.25
C GLY A 23 13.01 15.99 3.35
N ASP A 24 12.98 15.81 2.03
CA ASP A 24 12.69 16.87 1.06
C ASP A 24 11.25 17.37 1.25
N GLU A 25 11.02 18.69 1.22
CA GLU A 25 9.68 19.28 1.31
C GLU A 25 8.72 18.78 0.21
N ARG A 26 9.26 18.41 -0.95
CA ARG A 26 8.49 17.82 -2.06
C ARG A 26 8.11 16.36 -1.83
N ALA A 27 8.74 15.69 -0.87
CA ALA A 27 8.51 14.28 -0.59
C ALA A 27 7.09 14.01 -0.08
N LEU A 28 6.53 14.91 0.73
CA LEU A 28 5.14 14.77 1.17
C LEU A 28 4.17 14.79 -0.01
N ARG A 29 4.41 15.67 -0.97
CA ARG A 29 3.59 15.75 -2.18
C ARG A 29 3.76 14.51 -3.04
N ALA A 30 4.99 14.05 -3.27
CA ALA A 30 5.28 12.85 -4.03
C ALA A 30 4.64 11.61 -3.38
N ALA A 31 4.74 11.48 -2.05
CA ALA A 31 4.10 10.39 -1.32
C ALA A 31 2.57 10.46 -1.40
N TRP A 32 2.00 11.67 -1.35
CA TRP A 32 0.55 11.85 -1.54
C TRP A 32 0.10 11.43 -2.93
N ASP A 33 0.79 11.89 -3.97
CA ASP A 33 0.45 11.59 -5.35
C ASP A 33 0.58 10.09 -5.64
N GLN A 34 1.55 9.40 -5.02
CA GLN A 34 1.79 7.97 -5.18
C GLN A 34 0.86 7.11 -4.32
N PHE A 35 0.69 7.42 -3.04
CA PHE A 35 0.03 6.55 -2.06
C PHE A 35 -1.33 7.08 -1.57
N GLY A 36 -1.72 8.29 -1.92
CA GLY A 36 -2.96 8.91 -1.43
C GLY A 36 -4.20 8.08 -1.75
N LYS A 37 -4.29 7.53 -2.98
CA LYS A 37 -5.37 6.65 -3.38
C LYS A 37 -5.41 5.34 -2.58
N LEU A 38 -4.26 4.75 -2.29
CA LEU A 38 -4.13 3.53 -1.48
C LEU A 38 -4.65 3.77 -0.06
N VAL A 39 -4.14 4.81 0.60
CA VAL A 39 -4.52 5.18 1.98
C VAL A 39 -6.00 5.55 2.04
N PHE A 40 -6.51 6.35 1.10
CA PHE A 40 -7.92 6.70 1.04
C PHE A 40 -8.81 5.46 0.85
N THR A 41 -8.43 4.54 -0.05
CA THR A 41 -9.18 3.30 -0.26
C THR A 41 -9.25 2.46 1.00
N TYR A 42 -8.16 2.40 1.76
CA TYR A 42 -8.14 1.73 3.06
C TYR A 42 -9.11 2.41 4.05
N CYS A 43 -8.99 3.73 4.24
CA CYS A 43 -9.86 4.49 5.14
C CYS A 43 -11.34 4.35 4.76
N ALA A 44 -11.68 4.48 3.47
CA ALA A 44 -13.04 4.38 2.97
C ALA A 44 -13.65 2.96 3.09
N ARG A 45 -12.83 1.92 3.15
CA ARG A 45 -13.30 0.56 3.44
C ARG A 45 -13.57 0.31 4.91
N GLN A 46 -12.94 1.08 5.78
CA GLN A 46 -13.10 0.96 7.22
C GLN A 46 -14.16 1.93 7.78
N LEU A 47 -14.26 3.12 7.21
CA LEU A 47 -15.18 4.17 7.64
C LEU A 47 -16.37 4.25 6.68
N SER A 48 -17.58 4.30 7.22
CA SER A 48 -18.82 4.37 6.41
C SER A 48 -19.03 5.75 5.79
N ASP A 49 -18.40 6.79 6.36
CA ASP A 49 -18.49 8.16 5.92
C ASP A 49 -17.27 8.53 5.07
N ARG A 50 -17.52 9.07 3.88
CA ARG A 50 -16.48 9.46 2.92
C ARG A 50 -15.69 10.68 3.38
N ASP A 51 -16.33 11.61 4.06
CA ASP A 51 -15.67 12.80 4.60
C ASP A 51 -14.74 12.41 5.74
N ALA A 52 -15.20 11.55 6.66
CA ALA A 52 -14.35 10.96 7.69
C ALA A 52 -13.17 10.17 7.09
N ALA A 53 -13.37 9.45 5.98
CA ALA A 53 -12.28 8.75 5.30
C ALA A 53 -11.26 9.72 4.68
N SER A 54 -11.73 10.85 4.13
CA SER A 54 -10.86 11.91 3.60
C SER A 54 -10.02 12.55 4.70
N ASP A 55 -10.65 12.92 5.81
CA ASP A 55 -9.98 13.52 6.96
C ASP A 55 -8.96 12.54 7.56
N CYS A 56 -9.33 11.28 7.71
CA CYS A 56 -8.45 10.22 8.19
C CYS A 56 -7.23 10.04 7.27
N THR A 57 -7.42 10.16 5.96
CA THR A 57 -6.33 10.11 4.98
C THR A 57 -5.37 11.28 5.18
N GLN A 58 -5.87 12.51 5.28
CA GLN A 58 -5.06 13.70 5.50
C GLN A 58 -4.28 13.61 6.81
N GLU A 59 -4.95 13.24 7.90
CA GLU A 59 -4.33 13.04 9.21
C GLU A 59 -3.23 11.95 9.18
N THR A 60 -3.41 10.92 8.36
CA THR A 60 -2.40 9.88 8.15
C THR A 60 -1.12 10.49 7.58
N PHE A 61 -1.20 11.27 6.49
CA PHE A 61 -0.04 11.88 5.87
C PHE A 61 0.62 12.95 6.75
N VAL A 62 -0.17 13.76 7.48
CA VAL A 62 0.36 14.73 8.45
C VAL A 62 1.12 14.02 9.56
N SER A 63 0.56 12.94 10.11
CA SER A 63 1.20 12.15 11.17
C SER A 63 2.46 11.44 10.66
N ALA A 64 2.39 10.88 9.46
CA ALA A 64 3.52 10.28 8.78
C ALA A 64 4.66 11.29 8.61
N TRP A 65 4.37 12.50 8.15
CA TRP A 65 5.39 13.53 7.97
C TRP A 65 6.04 13.95 9.29
N ARG A 66 5.27 14.10 10.35
CA ARG A 66 5.78 14.44 11.69
C ARG A 66 6.68 13.36 12.26
N SER A 67 6.43 12.11 11.92
CA SER A 67 7.19 10.94 12.40
C SER A 67 8.10 10.30 11.33
N ARG A 68 8.40 11.02 10.24
CA ARG A 68 9.16 10.51 9.10
C ARG A 68 10.52 9.90 9.44
N GLU A 69 11.15 10.38 10.51
CA GLU A 69 12.44 9.87 10.99
C GLU A 69 12.36 8.45 11.56
N ARG A 70 11.14 7.94 11.80
CA ARG A 70 10.91 6.58 12.31
C ARG A 70 10.76 5.54 11.19
N VAL A 71 10.74 5.98 9.93
CA VAL A 71 10.70 5.06 8.79
C VAL A 71 11.99 4.27 8.74
N ASP A 72 11.85 2.95 8.75
CA ASP A 72 12.98 2.03 8.64
C ASP A 72 12.73 1.15 7.39
N PRO A 73 13.45 1.39 6.29
CA PRO A 73 13.29 0.61 5.06
C PRO A 73 13.56 -0.88 5.24
N ALA A 74 14.31 -1.27 6.28
CA ALA A 74 14.56 -2.68 6.59
C ALA A 74 13.32 -3.39 7.17
N LYS A 75 12.32 -2.63 7.65
CA LYS A 75 11.09 -3.16 8.26
C LYS A 75 9.91 -3.19 7.29
N GLY A 76 10.04 -2.60 6.12
CA GLY A 76 8.97 -2.58 5.12
C GLY A 76 8.98 -1.33 4.25
N SER A 77 8.10 -1.31 3.25
CA SER A 77 7.95 -0.18 2.32
C SER A 77 7.27 1.03 2.98
N LEU A 78 7.41 2.21 2.37
CA LEU A 78 6.69 3.41 2.77
C LEU A 78 5.17 3.20 2.71
N ALA A 79 4.67 2.44 1.72
CA ALA A 79 3.25 2.09 1.61
C ALA A 79 2.74 1.33 2.84
N SER A 80 3.47 0.29 3.30
CA SER A 80 3.10 -0.50 4.47
C SER A 80 3.11 0.34 5.76
N TRP A 81 4.09 1.23 5.88
CA TRP A 81 4.20 2.13 7.03
C TRP A 81 3.06 3.16 7.08
N LEU A 82 2.69 3.74 5.92
CA LEU A 82 1.54 4.65 5.81
C LEU A 82 0.23 3.95 6.17
N LEU A 83 0.01 2.72 5.71
CA LEU A 83 -1.17 1.94 6.08
C LEU A 83 -1.19 1.58 7.57
N GLY A 84 -0.03 1.35 8.17
CA GLY A 84 0.10 1.20 9.62
C GLY A 84 -0.40 2.42 10.37
N ILE A 85 0.00 3.63 9.97
CA ILE A 85 -0.51 4.88 10.57
C ILE A 85 -2.01 5.04 10.31
N ALA A 86 -2.49 4.78 9.08
CA ALA A 86 -3.90 4.88 8.73
C ALA A 86 -4.77 3.98 9.61
N ARG A 87 -4.30 2.76 9.93
CA ARG A 87 -4.96 1.85 10.85
C ARG A 87 -5.19 2.47 12.22
N TYR A 88 -4.18 3.11 12.79
CA TYR A 88 -4.33 3.80 14.08
C TYR A 88 -5.31 4.97 14.00
N ARG A 89 -5.28 5.75 12.92
CA ARG A 89 -6.22 6.85 12.71
C ARG A 89 -7.67 6.39 12.58
N VAL A 90 -7.91 5.31 11.88
CA VAL A 90 -9.24 4.68 11.80
C VAL A 90 -9.72 4.25 13.19
N LEU A 91 -8.87 3.64 13.99
CA LEU A 91 -9.21 3.26 15.37
C LEU A 91 -9.53 4.49 16.24
N ASP A 92 -8.80 5.60 16.07
CA ASP A 92 -9.07 6.85 16.78
C ASP A 92 -10.46 7.41 16.42
N VAL A 93 -10.85 7.36 15.12
CA VAL A 93 -12.20 7.75 14.68
C VAL A 93 -13.26 6.86 15.34
N TYR A 94 -13.07 5.55 15.37
CA TYR A 94 -14.01 4.64 16.04
C TYR A 94 -14.12 4.90 17.53
N ARG A 95 -13.02 5.18 18.21
CA ARG A 95 -13.03 5.51 19.65
C ARG A 95 -13.76 6.82 19.91
N ALA A 96 -13.55 7.85 19.08
CA ALA A 96 -14.23 9.13 19.20
C ALA A 96 -15.75 8.99 19.02
N THR A 97 -16.20 8.20 18.03
CA THR A 97 -17.63 7.98 17.78
C THR A 97 -18.29 7.08 18.82
N ALA A 98 -17.56 6.12 19.38
CA ALA A 98 -18.07 5.21 20.41
C ALA A 98 -18.05 5.79 21.83
N LYS A 99 -17.54 7.03 22.02
CA LYS A 99 -17.31 7.67 23.35
C LYS A 99 -16.51 6.78 24.32
N LEU A 100 -15.62 5.94 23.81
CA LEU A 100 -14.75 5.09 24.61
C LEU A 100 -13.57 5.92 25.18
N PRO A 101 -13.10 5.63 26.42
CA PRO A 101 -11.93 6.31 26.98
C PRO A 101 -10.72 6.10 26.09
N THR A 102 -9.99 7.17 25.81
CA THR A 102 -8.75 7.13 25.05
C THR A 102 -7.66 6.51 25.92
N PRO A 103 -7.08 5.35 25.57
CA PRO A 103 -5.85 4.92 26.21
C PRO A 103 -4.74 5.86 25.75
N SER A 104 -3.93 6.33 26.70
CA SER A 104 -2.76 7.16 26.44
C SER A 104 -1.88 6.51 25.41
N SER A 105 -1.52 7.27 24.40
CA SER A 105 -0.73 6.94 23.25
C SER A 105 0.62 6.29 23.60
N ASP A 106 0.64 4.97 23.61
CA ASP A 106 1.83 4.19 23.30
C ASP A 106 1.37 3.00 22.45
N PRO A 107 2.00 2.73 21.27
CA PRO A 107 1.52 1.69 20.38
C PRO A 107 1.99 0.30 20.82
N ASP A 108 1.71 -0.08 22.03
CA ASP A 108 1.90 -1.45 22.49
C ASP A 108 0.55 -2.18 22.42
N LEU A 109 0.52 -3.10 21.52
CA LEU A 109 -0.53 -3.91 20.94
C LEU A 109 -1.47 -4.54 21.98
N GLY A 110 -2.63 -3.93 22.16
CA GLY A 110 -3.79 -4.61 22.73
C GLY A 110 -4.65 -5.16 21.59
N GLU A 111 -4.73 -6.46 21.49
CA GLU A 111 -5.53 -7.20 20.51
C GLU A 111 -7.02 -6.90 20.70
N GLU A 112 -7.62 -6.14 19.74
CA GLU A 112 -9.07 -6.12 19.59
C GLU A 112 -9.46 -6.84 18.29
N PRO A 113 -10.59 -7.59 18.25
CA PRO A 113 -11.01 -8.39 17.08
C PRO A 113 -11.16 -7.60 15.78
N ARG A 114 -11.36 -6.27 15.85
CA ARG A 114 -11.38 -5.37 14.70
C ARG A 114 -9.99 -5.07 14.15
N ALA A 115 -8.95 -5.25 14.96
CA ALA A 115 -7.57 -5.02 14.56
C ALA A 115 -7.11 -6.05 13.53
N ASP A 116 -7.51 -7.31 13.66
CA ASP A 116 -7.16 -8.39 12.73
C ASP A 116 -7.82 -8.22 11.36
N GLN A 117 -9.10 -7.81 11.35
CA GLN A 117 -9.79 -7.53 10.08
C GLN A 117 -9.18 -6.34 9.35
N ALA A 118 -8.85 -5.28 10.09
CA ALA A 118 -8.19 -4.09 9.53
C ALA A 118 -6.78 -4.41 9.00
N ALA A 119 -6.02 -5.26 9.69
CA ALA A 119 -4.73 -5.74 9.21
C ALA A 119 -4.88 -6.57 7.93
N ALA A 120 -5.80 -7.53 7.90
CA ALA A 120 -6.06 -8.33 6.71
C ALA A 120 -6.51 -7.50 5.49
N VAL A 121 -7.25 -6.42 5.71
CA VAL A 121 -7.60 -5.47 4.63
C VAL A 121 -6.38 -4.70 4.16
N ALA A 122 -5.52 -4.23 5.08
CA ALA A 122 -4.29 -3.55 4.73
C ALA A 122 -3.36 -4.45 3.91
N ASP A 123 -3.16 -5.69 4.33
CA ASP A 123 -2.33 -6.67 3.62
C ASP A 123 -2.86 -6.95 2.21
N ARG A 124 -4.17 -7.12 2.07
CA ARG A 124 -4.80 -7.32 0.75
C ARG A 124 -4.62 -6.12 -0.17
N LEU A 125 -4.71 -4.90 0.38
CA LEU A 125 -4.50 -3.68 -0.40
C LEU A 125 -3.04 -3.48 -0.77
N LEU A 126 -2.10 -3.86 0.10
CA LEU A 126 -0.67 -3.85 -0.22
C LEU A 126 -0.35 -4.81 -1.35
N VAL A 127 -0.88 -6.04 -1.30
CA VAL A 127 -0.71 -7.02 -2.38
C VAL A 127 -1.33 -6.51 -3.67
N ALA A 128 -2.56 -5.99 -3.63
CA ALA A 128 -3.20 -5.43 -4.81
C ALA A 128 -2.41 -4.24 -5.39
N HIS A 129 -1.92 -3.35 -4.51
CA HIS A 129 -1.08 -2.22 -4.92
C HIS A 129 0.22 -2.69 -5.56
N ALA A 130 0.91 -3.66 -4.96
CA ALA A 130 2.15 -4.22 -5.52
C ALA A 130 1.90 -4.89 -6.88
N LEU A 131 0.79 -5.62 -7.03
CA LEU A 131 0.40 -6.21 -8.32
C LEU A 131 0.10 -5.14 -9.39
N ASP A 132 -0.50 -4.02 -9.01
CA ASP A 132 -0.78 -2.91 -9.92
C ASP A 132 0.49 -2.18 -10.40
N GLN A 133 1.60 -2.29 -9.66
CA GLN A 133 2.91 -1.75 -10.07
C GLN A 133 3.62 -2.65 -11.10
N LEU A 134 3.20 -3.90 -11.24
CA LEU A 134 3.81 -4.80 -12.23
C LEU A 134 3.34 -4.48 -13.65
N PRO A 135 4.22 -4.62 -14.66
CA PRO A 135 3.78 -4.64 -16.05
C PRO A 135 2.64 -5.62 -16.25
N GLU A 136 1.64 -5.27 -17.05
CA GLU A 136 0.41 -6.07 -17.23
C GLU A 136 0.68 -7.56 -17.47
N ARG A 137 1.69 -7.88 -18.30
CA ARG A 137 2.09 -9.27 -18.56
C ARG A 137 2.59 -9.97 -17.30
N ALA A 138 3.47 -9.33 -16.52
CA ALA A 138 4.02 -9.91 -15.30
C ALA A 138 2.92 -10.09 -14.23
N ARG A 139 2.05 -9.10 -14.06
CA ARG A 139 0.88 -9.20 -13.20
C ARG A 139 0.01 -10.41 -13.56
N ARG A 140 -0.29 -10.59 -14.86
CA ARG A 140 -1.11 -11.71 -15.33
C ARG A 140 -0.47 -13.07 -15.08
N VAL A 141 0.85 -13.15 -15.21
CA VAL A 141 1.61 -14.38 -14.89
C VAL A 141 1.50 -14.70 -13.40
N VAL A 142 1.66 -13.72 -12.52
CA VAL A 142 1.54 -13.88 -11.06
C VAL A 142 0.12 -14.27 -10.66
N GLU A 143 -0.90 -13.59 -11.20
CA GLU A 143 -2.30 -13.88 -10.93
C GLU A 143 -2.66 -15.34 -11.30
N LEU A 144 -2.22 -15.82 -12.45
CA LEU A 144 -2.47 -17.20 -12.89
C LEU A 144 -1.75 -18.22 -12.00
N ALA A 145 -0.54 -17.92 -11.54
CA ALA A 145 0.19 -18.80 -10.65
C ALA A 145 -0.46 -18.92 -9.27
N PHE A 146 -0.90 -17.80 -8.67
CA PHE A 146 -1.38 -17.78 -7.29
C PHE A 146 -2.89 -17.99 -7.14
N TYR A 147 -3.71 -17.45 -8.05
CA TYR A 147 -5.17 -17.60 -7.95
C TYR A 147 -5.73 -18.79 -8.73
N SER A 148 -5.05 -19.19 -9.79
CA SER A 148 -5.47 -20.33 -10.63
C SER A 148 -4.62 -21.57 -10.38
N GLU A 149 -3.61 -21.49 -9.52
CA GLU A 149 -2.69 -22.57 -9.14
C GLU A 149 -2.00 -23.25 -10.35
N LEU A 150 -1.85 -22.50 -11.45
CA LEU A 150 -1.24 -23.02 -12.67
C LEU A 150 0.28 -23.11 -12.52
N SER A 151 0.85 -24.20 -13.04
CA SER A 151 2.29 -24.33 -13.20
C SER A 151 2.83 -23.35 -14.24
N GLN A 152 4.13 -23.04 -14.18
CA GLN A 152 4.77 -22.15 -15.15
C GLN A 152 4.62 -22.63 -16.59
N SER A 153 4.56 -23.94 -16.82
CA SER A 153 4.34 -24.51 -18.15
C SER A 153 2.92 -24.27 -18.64
N GLU A 154 1.92 -24.48 -17.79
CA GLU A 154 0.51 -24.22 -18.12
C GLU A 154 0.25 -22.72 -18.36
N ILE A 155 0.93 -21.84 -17.59
CA ILE A 155 0.87 -20.38 -17.80
C ILE A 155 1.49 -20.03 -19.18
N ALA A 156 2.62 -20.64 -19.53
CA ALA A 156 3.28 -20.44 -20.82
C ALA A 156 2.36 -20.80 -21.98
N GLU A 157 1.70 -21.97 -21.92
CA GLU A 157 0.71 -22.41 -22.89
C GLU A 157 -0.51 -21.49 -22.96
N ARG A 158 -1.05 -21.10 -21.77
CA ARG A 158 -2.27 -20.29 -21.68
C ARG A 158 -2.10 -18.86 -22.19
N LEU A 159 -0.92 -18.29 -22.01
CA LEU A 159 -0.61 -16.92 -22.43
C LEU A 159 0.14 -16.87 -23.78
N ASP A 160 0.40 -18.01 -24.39
CA ASP A 160 1.21 -18.15 -25.60
C ASP A 160 2.58 -17.44 -25.45
N LEU A 161 3.25 -17.71 -24.34
CA LEU A 161 4.54 -17.13 -23.99
C LEU A 161 5.62 -18.21 -23.89
N PRO A 162 6.87 -17.88 -24.25
CA PRO A 162 8.00 -18.79 -23.99
C PRO A 162 8.12 -19.04 -22.46
N LEU A 163 8.35 -20.28 -22.05
CA LEU A 163 8.53 -20.65 -20.64
C LEU A 163 9.62 -19.81 -19.95
N GLY A 164 10.68 -19.45 -20.68
CA GLY A 164 11.74 -18.57 -20.17
C GLY A 164 11.23 -17.16 -19.81
N THR A 165 10.26 -16.64 -20.54
CA THR A 165 9.60 -15.36 -20.27
C THR A 165 8.77 -15.45 -18.99
N VAL A 166 7.96 -16.50 -18.84
CA VAL A 166 7.18 -16.74 -17.62
C VAL A 166 8.08 -16.82 -16.38
N LYS A 167 9.18 -17.60 -16.47
CA LYS A 167 10.17 -17.69 -15.38
C LYS A 167 10.83 -16.36 -15.05
N SER A 168 11.10 -15.55 -16.06
CA SER A 168 11.69 -14.22 -15.87
C SER A 168 10.72 -13.25 -15.21
N ASP A 169 9.45 -13.25 -15.62
CA ASP A 169 8.42 -12.40 -15.04
C ASP A 169 8.13 -12.79 -13.59
N MET A 170 8.01 -14.09 -13.28
CA MET A 170 7.87 -14.61 -11.90
C MET A 170 9.04 -14.24 -10.98
N ARG A 171 10.25 -14.08 -11.50
CA ARG A 171 11.41 -13.72 -10.68
C ARG A 171 11.48 -12.24 -10.37
N ARG A 172 10.92 -11.41 -11.25
CA ARG A 172 10.93 -9.94 -11.14
C ARG A 172 9.72 -9.38 -10.40
N ALA A 173 8.66 -10.15 -10.25
CA ALA A 173 7.48 -9.84 -9.46
C ALA A 173 7.72 -10.12 -7.99
#